data_8ce5ecd2c67d8fbb0c72d11f3020a744
#
_entry.id   8ce5ecd2c67d8fbb0c72d11f3020a744
#
_cell.length_a   1.000
_cell.length_b   1.000
_cell.length_c   1.000
_cell.angle_alpha   90.00
_cell.angle_beta   90.00
_cell.angle_gamma   90.00
#
_symmetry.space_group_name_H-M   'P 1'
#
loop_
_entity.id
_entity.type
_entity.pdbx_description
1 polymer ?
#
loop_
_entity_poly.entity_id
_entity_poly.type
_entity_poly.pdbx_seq_one_letter_code
_entity_poly.pdbx_strand_id
1 'polypeptide(L)'
;MAFDRPVYGRLAPTVVGQDTPVYNAFIWIIVLLPLLSMVYNLTTDTSAMFTGAVSSRPGSIYTPAYFLAQFLSLASYAAMVTLSYFDRQRLIADGFVRPFHWAWTFLFSGIYVIGRSVIVRNQAGRGLAPIWVWAVLLVASVVIAVAQIAALFPLLQSSIRSGTAA
;
A
#
# COMPACT_ATOMS: atom_id res chain seq x y z
N MET A 1 34.52 -47.49 -7.25
CA MET A 1 34.46 -46.10 -7.74
C MET A 1 33.32 -45.38 -7.01
N ALA A 2 33.66 -44.59 -6.01
CA ALA A 2 32.66 -43.78 -5.30
C ALA A 2 32.40 -42.53 -6.15
N PHE A 3 31.17 -42.36 -6.65
CA PHE A 3 30.75 -41.13 -7.28
C PHE A 3 30.65 -40.05 -6.19
N ASP A 4 31.63 -39.18 -6.15
CA ASP A 4 31.62 -37.97 -5.35
C ASP A 4 30.50 -37.07 -5.88
N ARG A 5 29.32 -37.06 -5.20
CA ARG A 5 28.24 -36.16 -5.53
C ARG A 5 28.73 -34.76 -5.19
N PRO A 6 28.69 -33.82 -6.14
CA PRO A 6 28.99 -32.45 -5.79
C PRO A 6 28.01 -32.03 -4.69
N VAL A 7 28.52 -31.74 -3.51
CA VAL A 7 27.82 -31.09 -2.45
C VAL A 7 27.46 -29.70 -3.01
N TYR A 8 26.26 -29.57 -3.54
CA TYR A 8 25.67 -28.23 -3.77
C TYR A 8 25.63 -27.57 -2.42
N GLY A 9 26.71 -26.89 -2.07
CA GLY A 9 26.80 -26.09 -0.87
C GLY A 9 25.63 -25.16 -0.90
N ARG A 10 24.74 -25.25 0.11
CA ARG A 10 23.89 -24.13 0.46
C ARG A 10 24.82 -22.94 0.50
N LEU A 11 24.69 -22.04 -0.47
CA LEU A 11 25.37 -20.76 -0.38
C LEU A 11 25.07 -20.26 1.05
N ALA A 12 26.12 -20.19 1.86
CA ALA A 12 25.98 -19.66 3.21
C ALA A 12 25.19 -18.37 3.07
N PRO A 13 24.14 -18.14 3.88
CA PRO A 13 23.38 -16.91 3.78
C PRO A 13 24.43 -15.80 3.85
N THR A 14 24.47 -14.96 2.81
CA THR A 14 25.36 -13.79 2.80
C THR A 14 24.93 -12.96 3.97
N VAL A 15 25.66 -13.07 5.08
CA VAL A 15 25.36 -12.33 6.31
C VAL A 15 25.74 -10.90 6.04
N VAL A 16 24.74 -10.11 5.71
CA VAL A 16 24.90 -8.66 5.65
C VAL A 16 25.30 -8.22 7.06
N GLY A 17 26.34 -7.37 7.17
CA GLY A 17 26.91 -6.98 8.46
C GLY A 17 25.85 -6.49 9.44
N GLN A 18 26.04 -6.77 10.71
CA GLN A 18 25.08 -6.38 11.76
C GLN A 18 24.83 -4.87 11.81
N ASP A 19 25.80 -4.06 11.35
CA ASP A 19 25.74 -2.61 11.31
C ASP A 19 25.06 -2.06 10.03
N THR A 20 24.74 -2.92 9.05
CA THR A 20 24.11 -2.46 7.80
C THR A 20 22.69 -1.97 8.06
N PRO A 21 22.31 -0.77 7.63
CA PRO A 21 20.98 -0.23 7.85
C PRO A 21 19.92 -1.05 7.13
N VAL A 22 18.99 -1.65 7.90
CA VAL A 22 17.87 -2.48 7.40
C VAL A 22 16.67 -1.62 7.00
N TYR A 23 16.58 -0.44 7.59
CA TYR A 23 15.52 0.54 7.38
C TYR A 23 16.10 1.78 6.72
N ASN A 24 15.43 2.26 5.70
CA ASN A 24 15.72 3.54 5.06
C ASN A 24 14.44 4.39 5.01
N ALA A 25 14.58 5.66 4.69
CA ALA A 25 13.43 6.57 4.62
C ALA A 25 12.40 6.13 3.57
N PHE A 26 12.85 5.53 2.47
CA PHE A 26 11.96 5.15 1.36
C PHE A 26 10.90 4.14 1.78
N ILE A 27 11.27 3.07 2.51
CA ILE A 27 10.30 2.07 2.96
C ILE A 27 9.30 2.65 3.94
N TRP A 28 9.72 3.57 4.81
CA TRP A 28 8.80 4.22 5.74
C TRP A 28 7.81 5.14 5.04
N ILE A 29 8.26 5.89 4.03
CA ILE A 29 7.37 6.74 3.22
C ILE A 29 6.36 5.85 2.48
N ILE A 30 6.79 4.74 1.85
CA ILE A 30 5.90 3.80 1.15
C ILE A 30 4.82 3.26 2.10
N VAL A 31 5.20 2.87 3.32
CA VAL A 31 4.28 2.30 4.32
C VAL A 31 3.31 3.35 4.86
N LEU A 32 3.77 4.59 5.04
CA LEU A 32 2.97 5.67 5.64
C LEU A 32 2.13 6.46 4.60
N LEU A 33 2.46 6.37 3.32
CA LEU A 33 1.75 7.10 2.27
C LEU A 33 0.22 6.84 2.26
N PRO A 34 -0.29 5.62 2.54
CA PRO A 34 -1.73 5.37 2.68
C PRO A 34 -2.42 6.18 3.77
N LEU A 35 -1.69 6.71 4.77
CA LEU A 35 -2.28 7.60 5.78
C LEU A 35 -2.89 8.86 5.16
N LEU A 36 -2.32 9.37 4.07
CA LEU A 36 -2.88 10.52 3.36
C LEU A 36 -4.31 10.24 2.87
N SER A 37 -4.54 9.07 2.28
CA SER A 37 -5.88 8.67 1.84
C SER A 37 -6.81 8.39 3.01
N MET A 38 -6.31 7.85 4.13
CA MET A 38 -7.10 7.65 5.35
C MET A 38 -7.57 9.00 5.93
N VAL A 39 -6.67 9.98 6.05
CA VAL A 39 -7.02 11.34 6.52
C VAL A 39 -8.03 11.97 5.58
N TYR A 40 -7.82 11.90 4.28
CA TYR A 40 -8.78 12.39 3.28
C TYR A 40 -10.17 11.75 3.47
N ASN A 41 -10.25 10.44 3.59
CA ASN A 41 -11.51 9.72 3.80
C ASN A 41 -12.22 10.10 5.11
N LEU A 42 -11.47 10.40 6.18
CA LEU A 42 -12.03 10.82 7.45
C LEU A 42 -12.55 12.27 7.42
N THR A 43 -12.00 13.11 6.56
CA THR A 43 -12.38 14.53 6.46
C THR A 43 -13.44 14.79 5.39
N THR A 44 -13.70 13.82 4.50
CA THR A 44 -14.63 13.95 3.39
C THR A 44 -16.01 13.42 3.80
N ASP A 45 -17.05 14.23 3.60
CA ASP A 45 -18.44 13.78 3.79
C ASP A 45 -18.87 12.89 2.61
N THR A 46 -18.76 11.59 2.81
CA THR A 46 -19.14 10.58 1.82
C THR A 46 -20.64 10.58 1.53
N SER A 47 -21.46 11.00 2.50
CA SER A 47 -22.93 11.09 2.34
C SER A 47 -23.32 12.22 1.39
N ALA A 48 -22.65 13.35 1.44
CA ALA A 48 -22.85 14.46 0.50
C ALA A 48 -22.44 14.08 -0.93
N MET A 49 -21.32 13.34 -1.09
CA MET A 49 -20.91 12.82 -2.40
C MET A 49 -21.92 11.83 -2.96
N PHE A 50 -22.44 10.92 -2.12
CA PHE A 50 -23.46 9.95 -2.53
C PHE A 50 -24.76 10.63 -2.93
N THR A 51 -25.26 11.57 -2.12
CA THR A 51 -26.47 12.32 -2.41
C THR A 51 -26.35 13.13 -3.71
N GLY A 52 -25.18 13.74 -3.95
CA GLY A 52 -24.87 14.41 -5.20
C GLY A 52 -24.88 13.48 -6.42
N ALA A 53 -24.38 12.27 -6.27
CA ALA A 53 -24.36 11.26 -7.33
C ALA A 53 -25.78 10.74 -7.68
N VAL A 54 -26.64 10.56 -6.67
CA VAL A 54 -28.00 10.02 -6.84
C VAL A 54 -28.99 11.09 -7.33
N SER A 55 -28.74 12.38 -7.05
CA SER A 55 -29.65 13.49 -7.42
C SER A 55 -29.73 13.82 -8.92
N SER A 56 -29.27 12.91 -9.77
CA SER A 56 -29.54 12.86 -11.22
C SER A 56 -29.15 14.10 -12.04
N ARG A 57 -28.22 14.93 -11.54
CA ARG A 57 -27.62 15.99 -12.37
C ARG A 57 -26.34 15.47 -12.99
N PRO A 58 -26.33 15.12 -14.30
CA PRO A 58 -25.12 14.73 -15.00
C PRO A 58 -24.05 15.81 -14.81
N GLY A 59 -22.88 15.44 -14.29
CA GLY A 59 -21.78 16.38 -14.04
C GLY A 59 -21.62 16.92 -12.63
N SER A 60 -22.59 16.73 -11.72
CA SER A 60 -22.49 17.22 -10.33
C SER A 60 -21.37 16.57 -9.50
N ILE A 61 -20.92 15.39 -9.92
CA ILE A 61 -19.81 14.64 -9.31
C ILE A 61 -18.44 15.16 -9.74
N TYR A 62 -18.35 15.77 -10.92
CA TYR A 62 -17.08 16.24 -11.49
C TYR A 62 -16.73 17.65 -10.98
N THR A 63 -16.51 17.76 -9.69
CA THR A 63 -16.08 19.00 -9.06
C THR A 63 -14.57 19.21 -9.18
N PRO A 64 -14.04 20.44 -9.06
CA PRO A 64 -12.60 20.66 -8.95
C PRO A 64 -11.95 19.82 -7.83
N ALA A 65 -12.65 19.62 -6.71
CA ALA A 65 -12.18 18.77 -5.61
C ALA A 65 -12.04 17.29 -6.03
N TYR A 66 -12.97 16.78 -6.86
CA TYR A 66 -12.86 15.44 -7.43
C TYR A 66 -11.61 15.28 -8.28
N PHE A 67 -11.35 16.21 -9.20
CA PHE A 67 -10.15 16.17 -10.05
C PHE A 67 -8.86 16.29 -9.24
N LEU A 68 -8.85 17.13 -8.21
CA LEU A 68 -7.74 17.23 -7.28
C LEU A 68 -7.48 15.90 -6.55
N ALA A 69 -8.52 15.25 -6.04
CA ALA A 69 -8.42 13.95 -5.38
C ALA A 69 -7.87 12.87 -6.32
N GLN A 70 -8.34 12.83 -7.58
CA GLN A 70 -7.82 11.91 -8.59
C GLN A 70 -6.36 12.16 -8.92
N PHE A 71 -5.98 13.42 -9.07
CA PHE A 71 -4.59 13.80 -9.32
C PHE A 71 -3.69 13.39 -8.14
N LEU A 72 -4.11 13.66 -6.90
CA LEU A 72 -3.36 13.26 -5.71
C LEU A 72 -3.24 11.74 -5.59
N SER A 73 -4.29 11.00 -5.92
CA SER A 73 -4.28 9.53 -5.95
C SER A 73 -3.25 9.01 -6.96
N LEU A 74 -3.27 9.52 -8.19
CA LEU A 74 -2.32 9.13 -9.24
C LEU A 74 -0.89 9.52 -8.87
N ALA A 75 -0.68 10.72 -8.32
CA ALA A 75 0.62 11.19 -7.86
C ALA A 75 1.16 10.31 -6.72
N SER A 76 0.30 9.93 -5.77
CA SER A 76 0.66 9.01 -4.67
C SER A 76 1.05 7.64 -5.19
N TYR A 77 0.32 7.11 -6.17
CA TYR A 77 0.66 5.83 -6.81
C TYR A 77 2.01 5.90 -7.53
N ALA A 78 2.24 6.96 -8.32
CA ALA A 78 3.51 7.17 -9.01
C ALA A 78 4.67 7.33 -8.00
N ALA A 79 4.44 8.04 -6.89
CA ALA A 79 5.41 8.17 -5.81
C ALA A 79 5.75 6.82 -5.18
N MET A 80 4.76 5.96 -4.90
CA MET A 80 5.00 4.61 -4.35
C MET A 80 5.90 3.77 -5.27
N VAL A 81 5.63 3.77 -6.57
CA VAL A 81 6.44 3.03 -7.55
C VAL A 81 7.86 3.56 -7.61
N THR A 82 8.01 4.88 -7.69
CA THR A 82 9.32 5.55 -7.73
C THR A 82 10.13 5.30 -6.45
N LEU A 83 9.49 5.42 -5.29
CA LEU A 83 10.14 5.16 -4.00
C LEU A 83 10.56 3.70 -3.84
N SER A 84 9.76 2.74 -4.34
CA SER A 84 10.13 1.32 -4.34
C SER A 84 11.35 1.05 -5.22
N TYR A 85 11.49 1.75 -6.34
CA TYR A 85 12.69 1.69 -7.16
C TYR A 85 13.92 2.19 -6.40
N PHE A 86 13.83 3.36 -5.74
CA PHE A 86 14.93 3.90 -4.96
C PHE A 86 15.26 3.07 -3.72
N ASP A 87 14.25 2.52 -3.03
CA ASP A 87 14.46 1.59 -1.91
C ASP A 87 15.28 0.38 -2.37
N ARG A 88 14.91 -0.21 -3.51
CA ARG A 88 15.65 -1.33 -4.08
C ARG A 88 17.10 -0.97 -4.43
N GLN A 89 17.33 0.20 -5.05
CA GLN A 89 18.67 0.65 -5.39
C GLN A 89 19.52 0.85 -4.13
N ARG A 90 18.91 1.40 -3.08
CA ARG A 90 19.58 1.56 -1.79
C ARG A 90 19.96 0.21 -1.17
N LEU A 91 19.06 -0.77 -1.20
CA LEU A 91 19.37 -2.11 -0.70
C LEU A 91 20.53 -2.76 -1.46
N ILE A 92 20.62 -2.57 -2.79
CA ILE A 92 21.75 -3.05 -3.59
C ILE A 92 23.04 -2.36 -3.15
N ALA A 93 23.03 -1.05 -2.94
CA ALA A 93 24.19 -0.28 -2.48
C ALA A 93 24.61 -0.70 -1.06
N ASP A 94 23.67 -1.06 -0.20
CA ASP A 94 23.92 -1.55 1.16
C ASP A 94 24.36 -3.03 1.20
N GLY A 95 24.56 -3.70 0.02
CA GLY A 95 25.12 -5.04 -0.11
C GLY A 95 24.10 -6.19 -0.02
N PHE A 96 22.78 -5.90 -0.05
CA PHE A 96 21.77 -6.97 -0.09
C PHE A 96 21.78 -7.70 -1.44
N VAL A 97 21.78 -9.02 -1.39
CA VAL A 97 21.79 -9.86 -2.60
C VAL A 97 20.37 -10.09 -3.09
N ARG A 98 20.11 -9.79 -4.36
CA ARG A 98 18.83 -9.99 -5.04
C ARG A 98 17.64 -9.42 -4.24
N PRO A 99 17.62 -8.11 -3.93
CA PRO A 99 16.48 -7.50 -3.25
C PRO A 99 15.22 -7.66 -4.09
N PHE A 100 14.06 -7.64 -3.42
CA PHE A 100 12.75 -7.82 -4.05
C PHE A 100 12.55 -6.83 -5.20
N HIS A 101 11.92 -7.27 -6.28
CA HIS A 101 11.83 -6.46 -7.48
C HIS A 101 10.75 -5.36 -7.30
N TRP A 102 11.10 -4.12 -7.57
CA TRP A 102 10.25 -2.94 -7.40
C TRP A 102 8.95 -2.99 -8.23
N ALA A 103 8.97 -3.68 -9.40
CA ALA A 103 7.81 -3.78 -10.28
C ALA A 103 6.57 -4.44 -9.62
N TRP A 104 6.74 -5.19 -8.54
CA TRP A 104 5.61 -5.75 -7.81
C TRP A 104 4.74 -4.68 -7.14
N THR A 105 5.26 -3.47 -6.96
CA THR A 105 4.51 -2.31 -6.48
C THR A 105 3.37 -1.91 -7.43
N PHE A 106 3.53 -2.15 -8.75
CA PHE A 106 2.46 -1.91 -9.73
C PHE A 106 1.21 -2.75 -9.47
N LEU A 107 1.37 -3.98 -9.00
CA LEU A 107 0.23 -4.82 -8.63
C LEU A 107 -0.38 -4.37 -7.31
N PHE A 108 0.45 -4.25 -6.29
CA PHE A 108 0.02 -3.85 -4.95
C PHE A 108 1.23 -3.52 -4.08
N SER A 109 1.25 -2.34 -3.46
CA SER A 109 2.37 -1.88 -2.64
C SER A 109 2.69 -2.82 -1.47
N GLY A 110 1.67 -3.48 -0.90
CA GLY A 110 1.85 -4.47 0.17
C GLY A 110 2.69 -5.67 -0.24
N ILE A 111 2.59 -6.14 -1.50
CA ILE A 111 3.43 -7.24 -2.00
C ILE A 111 4.90 -6.83 -1.93
N TYR A 112 5.21 -5.59 -2.32
CA TYR A 112 6.56 -5.07 -2.23
C TYR A 112 7.05 -4.98 -0.78
N VAL A 113 6.24 -4.39 0.13
CA VAL A 113 6.59 -4.26 1.55
C VAL A 113 6.86 -5.61 2.18
N ILE A 114 6.00 -6.62 1.93
CA ILE A 114 6.15 -7.98 2.45
C ILE A 114 7.39 -8.65 1.85
N GLY A 115 7.49 -8.70 0.52
CA GLY A 115 8.59 -9.37 -0.17
C GLY A 115 9.96 -8.78 0.18
N ARG A 116 10.05 -7.45 0.21
CA ARG A 116 11.26 -6.72 0.64
C ARG A 116 11.65 -7.06 2.08
N SER A 117 10.69 -7.00 2.99
CA SER A 117 10.97 -7.23 4.42
C SER A 117 11.36 -8.67 4.72
N VAL A 118 10.78 -9.65 4.01
CA VAL A 118 11.16 -11.07 4.12
C VAL A 118 12.60 -11.28 3.63
N ILE A 119 12.97 -10.72 2.48
CA ILE A 119 14.33 -10.84 1.94
C ILE A 119 15.35 -10.19 2.88
N VAL A 120 15.06 -9.00 3.37
CA VAL A 120 15.91 -8.28 4.31
C VAL A 120 16.06 -9.07 5.61
N ARG A 121 14.98 -9.63 6.15
CA ARG A 121 15.04 -10.47 7.34
C ARG A 121 15.91 -11.72 7.13
N ASN A 122 15.76 -12.38 5.98
CA ASN A 122 16.54 -13.60 5.68
C ASN A 122 18.04 -13.33 5.59
N GLN A 123 18.44 -12.11 5.19
CA GLN A 123 19.85 -11.75 5.03
C GLN A 123 20.45 -11.03 6.25
N ALA A 124 19.66 -10.23 6.95
CA ALA A 124 20.11 -9.42 8.09
C ALA A 124 19.58 -9.91 9.45
N GLY A 125 18.70 -10.93 9.50
CA GLY A 125 18.07 -11.42 10.72
C GLY A 125 17.00 -10.50 11.34
N ARG A 126 16.79 -9.30 10.77
CA ARG A 126 15.88 -8.25 11.25
C ARG A 126 15.26 -7.51 10.06
N GLY A 127 14.18 -6.73 10.27
CA GLY A 127 13.59 -5.93 9.17
C GLY A 127 12.09 -6.12 8.96
N LEU A 128 11.33 -6.71 9.92
CA LEU A 128 9.90 -6.93 9.79
C LEU A 128 9.02 -5.75 10.23
N ALA A 129 9.58 -4.71 10.86
CA ALA A 129 8.78 -3.59 11.36
C ALA A 129 7.87 -2.97 10.28
N PRO A 130 8.30 -2.75 9.03
CA PRO A 130 7.42 -2.20 7.99
C PRO A 130 6.17 -3.05 7.71
N ILE A 131 6.26 -4.39 7.81
CA ILE A 131 5.11 -5.28 7.61
C ILE A 131 4.06 -5.04 8.70
N TRP A 132 4.49 -4.95 9.96
CA TRP A 132 3.55 -4.76 11.06
C TRP A 132 2.84 -3.41 10.99
N VAL A 133 3.58 -2.35 10.70
CA VAL A 133 2.99 -1.02 10.53
C VAL A 133 2.03 -1.01 9.33
N TRP A 134 2.44 -1.60 8.20
CA TRP A 134 1.58 -1.72 7.03
C TRP A 134 0.32 -2.54 7.32
N ALA A 135 0.42 -3.66 8.05
CA ALA A 135 -0.72 -4.50 8.41
C ALA A 135 -1.72 -3.75 9.32
N VAL A 136 -1.23 -3.00 10.31
CA VAL A 136 -2.07 -2.17 11.17
C VAL A 136 -2.81 -1.11 10.35
N LEU A 137 -2.11 -0.42 9.44
CA LEU A 137 -2.72 0.58 8.57
C LEU A 137 -3.74 -0.03 7.60
N LEU A 138 -3.47 -1.24 7.09
CA LEU A 138 -4.42 -1.97 6.25
C LEU A 138 -5.70 -2.29 7.03
N VAL A 139 -5.58 -2.84 8.24
CA VAL A 139 -6.76 -3.13 9.09
C VAL A 139 -7.53 -1.86 9.41
N ALA A 140 -6.84 -0.79 9.79
CA ALA A 140 -7.47 0.50 10.07
C ALA A 140 -8.22 1.05 8.84
N SER A 141 -7.63 0.96 7.65
CA SER A 141 -8.29 1.41 6.41
C SER A 141 -9.52 0.59 6.06
N VAL A 142 -9.50 -0.72 6.29
CA VAL A 142 -10.67 -1.60 6.11
C VAL A 142 -11.78 -1.23 7.10
N VAL A 143 -11.44 -1.00 8.37
CA VAL A 143 -12.43 -0.59 9.38
C VAL A 143 -13.09 0.73 9.00
N ILE A 144 -12.32 1.73 8.56
CA ILE A 144 -12.86 3.01 8.09
C ILE A 144 -13.77 2.80 6.89
N ALA A 145 -13.35 2.01 5.89
CA ALA A 145 -14.16 1.74 4.72
C ALA A 145 -15.50 1.07 5.06
N VAL A 146 -15.47 0.06 5.95
CA VAL A 146 -16.69 -0.61 6.43
C VAL A 146 -17.61 0.36 7.18
N ALA A 147 -17.07 1.23 8.03
CA ALA A 147 -17.84 2.22 8.75
C ALA A 147 -18.53 3.22 7.79
N GLN A 148 -17.84 3.67 6.75
CA GLN A 148 -18.40 4.56 5.73
C GLN A 148 -19.52 3.87 4.92
N ILE A 149 -19.32 2.61 4.52
CA ILE A 149 -20.36 1.84 3.83
C ILE A 149 -21.60 1.67 4.72
N ALA A 150 -21.41 1.36 5.99
CA ALA A 150 -22.49 1.22 6.96
C ALA A 150 -23.27 2.54 7.13
N ALA A 151 -22.60 3.67 7.13
CA ALA A 151 -23.24 5.00 7.21
C ALA A 151 -24.06 5.34 5.95
N LEU A 152 -23.73 4.80 4.79
CA LEU A 152 -24.48 5.00 3.55
C LEU A 152 -25.73 4.11 3.43
N PHE A 153 -25.81 3.02 4.21
CA PHE A 153 -26.90 2.05 4.10
C PHE A 153 -28.31 2.64 4.30
N PRO A 154 -28.57 3.51 5.32
CA PRO A 154 -29.88 4.16 5.47
C PRO A 154 -30.24 5.06 4.28
N LEU A 155 -29.26 5.75 3.67
CA LEU A 155 -29.48 6.59 2.51
C LEU A 155 -29.87 5.78 1.26
N LEU A 156 -29.25 4.61 1.08
CA LEU A 156 -29.62 3.66 0.02
C LEU A 156 -31.06 3.17 0.19
N GLN A 157 -31.47 2.80 1.40
CA GLN A 157 -32.81 2.34 1.68
C GLN A 157 -33.87 3.44 1.42
N SER A 158 -33.59 4.68 1.80
CA SER A 158 -34.51 5.79 1.54
C SER A 158 -34.66 6.08 0.05
N SER A 159 -33.58 6.00 -0.72
CA SER A 159 -33.61 6.19 -2.17
C SER A 159 -34.43 5.12 -2.90
N ILE A 160 -34.31 3.85 -2.47
CA ILE A 160 -35.10 2.75 -3.04
C ILE A 160 -36.59 2.94 -2.72
N ARG A 161 -36.93 3.30 -1.49
CA ARG A 161 -38.33 3.54 -1.09
C ARG A 161 -38.99 4.69 -1.85
N SER A 162 -38.26 5.77 -2.09
CA SER A 162 -38.79 6.92 -2.85
C SER A 162 -38.96 6.61 -4.33
N GLY A 163 -38.07 5.78 -4.92
CA GLY A 163 -38.15 5.37 -6.32
C GLY A 163 -39.23 4.33 -6.62
N THR A 164 -39.70 3.56 -5.62
CA THR A 164 -40.81 2.60 -5.77
C THR A 164 -42.20 3.23 -5.53
N ALA A 165 -42.25 4.47 -5.05
CA ALA A 165 -43.50 5.19 -4.80
C ALA A 165 -43.93 6.15 -5.93
N ALA A 166 -43.15 6.22 -7.00
CA ALA A 166 -43.38 7.01 -8.21
C ALA A 166 -43.72 6.10 -9.41
#